data_0a9f1482d7b94080899891f628ca27da
#
_entry.id   0a9f1482d7b94080899891f628ca27da
#
_cell.length_a   1.000
_cell.length_b   1.000
_cell.length_c   1.000
_cell.angle_alpha   90.00
_cell.angle_beta   90.00
_cell.angle_gamma   90.00
#
_symmetry.space_group_name_H-M   'P 1'
#
loop_
_entity.id
_entity.type
_entity.pdbx_description
1 polymer ?
#
loop_
_entity_poly.entity_id
_entity_poly.type
_entity_poly.pdbx_seq_one_letter_code
_entity_poly.pdbx_strand_id
1 'polypeptide(L)'
;MSIPKEGWEDSPLRLRLMNAGWRSSTAAGLYFAAKTALALLLPLLGLVALTHMPSINTEYTVVALILALLAAFGYYVPNAVLARCRARRQRRIVESFPDALDLLTVCVEAGLGMDAALMRVADEMTLASPEVANELQLMLLELRSGFTKEKALRNFALRTGAEDIDTFASMLVQAERFGTSIGASLRVMSDTLRTRRRMRAEERAAKIALKLLFPLIFCIFPALMTVLIGPAFIHIYRVLLPTMGS
;
A
#
# COMPACT_ATOMS: atom_id res chain seq x y z
N MET A 1 -10.55 -6.95 21.64
CA MET A 1 -10.95 -6.43 20.30
C MET A 1 -12.38 -5.97 20.37
N SER A 2 -12.70 -4.75 20.00
CA SER A 2 -14.06 -4.23 19.98
C SER A 2 -14.65 -4.34 18.57
N ILE A 3 -15.85 -4.91 18.48
CA ILE A 3 -16.62 -4.95 17.22
C ILE A 3 -16.93 -3.51 16.80
N PRO A 4 -16.73 -3.14 15.52
CA PRO A 4 -17.08 -1.82 15.03
C PRO A 4 -18.58 -1.53 15.24
N LYS A 5 -18.93 -0.31 15.67
CA LYS A 5 -20.33 0.10 15.79
C LYS A 5 -21.01 0.10 14.42
N GLU A 6 -22.32 -0.19 14.37
CA GLU A 6 -23.10 -0.14 13.13
C GLU A 6 -22.96 1.23 12.42
N GLY A 7 -22.99 1.22 11.08
CA GLY A 7 -22.88 2.42 10.24
C GLY A 7 -21.45 2.93 9.98
N TRP A 8 -20.41 2.14 10.26
CA TRP A 8 -19.05 2.50 9.89
C TRP A 8 -18.78 2.33 8.38
N GLU A 9 -19.59 1.52 7.72
CA GLU A 9 -19.53 1.19 6.30
C GLU A 9 -19.78 2.41 5.41
N ASP A 10 -20.63 3.35 5.87
CA ASP A 10 -21.04 4.53 5.10
C ASP A 10 -20.02 5.67 5.12
N SER A 11 -18.99 5.61 5.96
CA SER A 11 -17.99 6.67 6.06
C SER A 11 -16.68 6.30 5.35
N PRO A 12 -16.36 6.92 4.19
CA PRO A 12 -15.15 6.61 3.43
C PRO A 12 -13.86 6.87 4.22
N LEU A 13 -13.89 7.80 5.17
CA LEU A 13 -12.74 8.07 6.03
C LEU A 13 -12.54 6.97 7.08
N ARG A 14 -13.62 6.50 7.70
CA ARG A 14 -13.56 5.39 8.67
C ARG A 14 -13.03 4.12 8.01
N LEU A 15 -13.51 3.80 6.81
CA LEU A 15 -12.99 2.68 6.02
C LEU A 15 -11.47 2.79 5.78
N ARG A 16 -10.98 3.98 5.41
CA ARG A 16 -9.55 4.22 5.21
C ARG A 16 -8.74 4.03 6.50
N LEU A 17 -9.23 4.49 7.64
CA LEU A 17 -8.60 4.32 8.95
C LEU A 17 -8.60 2.85 9.38
N MET A 18 -9.72 2.14 9.19
CA MET A 18 -9.81 0.71 9.49
C MET A 18 -8.88 -0.12 8.61
N ASN A 19 -8.80 0.18 7.31
CA ASN A 19 -7.87 -0.47 6.39
C ASN A 19 -6.39 -0.17 6.76
N ALA A 20 -6.11 0.96 7.41
CA ALA A 20 -4.80 1.27 7.97
C ALA A 20 -4.52 0.57 9.31
N GLY A 21 -5.53 -0.07 9.92
CA GLY A 21 -5.43 -0.73 11.22
C GLY A 21 -5.76 0.17 12.42
N TRP A 22 -6.15 1.40 12.19
CA TRP A 22 -6.52 2.36 13.24
C TRP A 22 -8.00 2.20 13.61
N ARG A 23 -8.26 1.31 14.56
CA ARG A 23 -9.61 0.90 14.97
C ARG A 23 -10.19 1.69 16.14
N SER A 24 -9.39 2.57 16.77
CA SER A 24 -9.82 3.37 17.90
C SER A 24 -10.95 4.33 17.50
N SER A 25 -11.95 4.50 18.35
CA SER A 25 -13.00 5.51 18.16
C SER A 25 -12.45 6.93 18.12
N THR A 26 -11.29 7.15 18.76
CA THR A 26 -10.58 8.43 18.78
C THR A 26 -9.66 8.64 17.58
N ALA A 27 -9.41 7.61 16.75
CA ALA A 27 -8.48 7.69 15.62
C ALA A 27 -8.89 8.76 14.59
N ALA A 28 -10.19 8.90 14.32
CA ALA A 28 -10.70 9.93 13.44
C ALA A 28 -10.45 11.35 14.02
N GLY A 29 -10.71 11.53 15.30
CA GLY A 29 -10.46 12.81 16.00
C GLY A 29 -8.96 13.16 16.01
N LEU A 30 -8.10 12.19 16.32
CA LEU A 30 -6.65 12.37 16.31
C LEU A 30 -6.12 12.70 14.91
N TYR A 31 -6.67 12.06 13.89
CA TYR A 31 -6.32 12.35 12.49
C TYR A 31 -6.69 13.79 12.09
N PHE A 32 -7.91 14.26 12.44
CA PHE A 32 -8.30 15.65 12.16
C PHE A 32 -7.48 16.64 13.00
N ALA A 33 -7.25 16.36 14.28
CA ALA A 33 -6.42 17.19 15.13
C ALA A 33 -4.97 17.30 14.59
N ALA A 34 -4.37 16.20 14.18
CA ALA A 34 -3.05 16.22 13.56
C ALA A 34 -3.02 17.00 12.25
N LYS A 35 -4.08 16.88 11.44
CA LYS A 35 -4.20 17.59 10.17
C LYS A 35 -4.32 19.11 10.36
N THR A 36 -5.16 19.55 11.30
CA THR A 36 -5.33 20.99 11.60
C THR A 36 -4.10 21.56 12.30
N ALA A 37 -3.51 20.82 13.23
CA ALA A 37 -2.30 21.24 13.92
C ALA A 37 -1.12 21.41 12.93
N LEU A 38 -0.89 20.45 12.03
CA LEU A 38 0.18 20.54 11.03
C LEU A 38 -0.06 21.68 10.01
N ALA A 39 -1.31 21.87 9.60
CA ALA A 39 -1.67 22.93 8.66
C ALA A 39 -1.48 24.35 9.24
N LEU A 40 -1.56 24.50 10.58
CA LEU A 40 -1.35 25.76 11.29
C LEU A 40 0.10 25.95 11.76
N LEU A 41 0.71 24.89 12.33
CA LEU A 41 2.06 24.97 12.89
C LEU A 41 3.14 25.17 11.81
N LEU A 42 3.01 24.53 10.64
CA LEU A 42 4.02 24.66 9.58
C LEU A 42 4.13 26.09 9.03
N PRO A 43 3.06 26.79 8.65
CA PRO A 43 3.16 28.17 8.21
C PRO A 43 3.57 29.12 9.37
N LEU A 44 3.14 28.85 10.61
CA LEU A 44 3.57 29.64 11.77
C LEU A 44 5.07 29.53 11.99
N LEU A 45 5.62 28.32 11.96
CA LEU A 45 7.08 28.09 12.05
C LEU A 45 7.82 28.72 10.85
N GLY A 46 7.25 28.65 9.66
CA GLY A 46 7.78 29.32 8.47
C GLY A 46 7.83 30.83 8.62
N LEU A 47 6.78 31.43 9.19
CA LEU A 47 6.73 32.87 9.46
C LEU A 47 7.81 33.27 10.48
N VAL A 48 7.94 32.51 11.59
CA VAL A 48 8.98 32.77 12.61
C VAL A 48 10.39 32.61 12.01
N ALA A 49 10.62 31.60 11.20
CA ALA A 49 11.91 31.41 10.54
C ALA A 49 12.25 32.57 9.58
N LEU A 50 11.29 33.08 8.83
CA LEU A 50 11.47 34.23 7.93
C LEU A 50 11.77 35.52 8.70
N THR A 51 11.15 35.74 9.87
CA THR A 51 11.43 36.93 10.68
C THR A 51 12.83 36.92 11.33
N HIS A 52 13.40 35.72 11.57
CA HIS A 52 14.77 35.57 12.08
C HIS A 52 15.87 35.59 11.01
N MET A 53 15.51 35.60 9.72
CA MET A 53 16.46 35.73 8.60
C MET A 53 16.32 37.11 7.92
N PRO A 54 16.96 38.17 8.42
CA PRO A 54 16.79 39.54 7.91
C PRO A 54 17.45 39.79 6.55
N SER A 55 18.10 38.79 5.97
CA SER A 55 18.80 38.90 4.69
C SER A 55 17.93 38.74 3.44
N ILE A 56 16.65 38.44 3.59
CA ILE A 56 15.77 38.22 2.43
C ILE A 56 14.79 39.38 2.37
N ASN A 57 15.13 40.39 1.57
CA ASN A 57 14.19 41.45 1.15
C ASN A 57 13.16 40.84 0.19
N THR A 58 12.32 39.96 0.71
CA THR A 58 11.37 39.19 -0.09
C THR A 58 10.08 39.97 -0.21
N GLU A 59 9.64 40.21 -1.43
CA GLU A 59 8.32 40.81 -1.69
C GLU A 59 7.23 40.02 -0.93
N TYR A 60 6.23 40.73 -0.41
CA TYR A 60 5.10 40.14 0.34
C TYR A 60 4.44 38.99 -0.42
N THR A 61 4.45 39.03 -1.77
CA THR A 61 3.93 37.99 -2.66
C THR A 61 4.69 36.67 -2.52
N VAL A 62 6.01 36.70 -2.41
CA VAL A 62 6.85 35.48 -2.26
C VAL A 62 6.69 34.89 -0.86
N VAL A 63 6.60 35.72 0.17
CA VAL A 63 6.32 35.27 1.55
C VAL A 63 4.97 34.58 1.62
N ALA A 64 3.92 35.19 1.05
CA ALA A 64 2.59 34.61 1.01
C ALA A 64 2.56 33.27 0.25
N LEU A 65 3.30 33.15 -0.86
CA LEU A 65 3.42 31.91 -1.61
C LEU A 65 4.10 30.79 -0.81
N ILE A 66 5.19 31.11 -0.12
CA ILE A 66 5.90 30.14 0.74
C ILE A 66 5.01 29.66 1.87
N LEU A 67 4.29 30.56 2.54
CA LEU A 67 3.36 30.20 3.61
C LEU A 67 2.20 29.36 3.10
N ALA A 68 1.65 29.66 1.93
CA ALA A 68 0.62 28.86 1.28
C ALA A 68 1.11 27.45 0.92
N LEU A 69 2.34 27.34 0.41
CA LEU A 69 2.96 26.04 0.11
C LEU A 69 3.19 25.21 1.39
N LEU A 70 3.67 25.84 2.47
CA LEU A 70 3.85 25.18 3.77
C LEU A 70 2.52 24.71 4.36
N ALA A 71 1.47 25.53 4.27
CA ALA A 71 0.12 25.15 4.70
C ALA A 71 -0.44 23.96 3.88
N ALA A 72 -0.27 24.00 2.55
CA ALA A 72 -0.66 22.92 1.68
C ALA A 72 0.12 21.63 2.00
N PHE A 73 1.42 21.72 2.21
CA PHE A 73 2.24 20.59 2.60
C PHE A 73 1.79 19.98 3.93
N GLY A 74 1.54 20.82 4.95
CA GLY A 74 0.99 20.40 6.25
C GLY A 74 -0.36 19.69 6.13
N TYR A 75 -1.21 20.12 5.20
CA TYR A 75 -2.51 19.51 4.94
C TYR A 75 -2.41 18.16 4.23
N TYR A 76 -1.46 17.98 3.28
CA TYR A 76 -1.31 16.76 2.50
C TYR A 76 -0.50 15.66 3.18
N VAL A 77 0.44 16.01 4.06
CA VAL A 77 1.31 15.04 4.76
C VAL A 77 0.51 13.98 5.53
N PRO A 78 -0.49 14.29 6.38
CA PRO A 78 -1.26 13.27 7.09
C PRO A 78 -2.02 12.32 6.16
N ASN A 79 -2.53 12.84 5.04
CA ASN A 79 -3.18 12.03 4.01
C ASN A 79 -2.21 11.02 3.38
N ALA A 80 -1.00 11.48 3.05
CA ALA A 80 0.04 10.64 2.46
C ALA A 80 0.53 9.56 3.45
N VAL A 81 0.66 9.90 4.73
CA VAL A 81 1.02 8.95 5.80
C VAL A 81 -0.06 7.88 5.94
N LEU A 82 -1.33 8.28 6.04
CA LEU A 82 -2.46 7.34 6.13
C LEU A 82 -2.52 6.42 4.90
N ALA A 83 -2.36 6.97 3.69
CA ALA A 83 -2.35 6.19 2.46
C ALA A 83 -1.19 5.16 2.44
N ARG A 84 0.01 5.56 2.90
CA ARG A 84 1.16 4.65 3.00
C ARG A 84 0.96 3.55 4.06
N CYS A 85 0.42 3.90 5.24
CA CYS A 85 0.11 2.94 6.30
C CYS A 85 -0.92 1.90 5.81
N ARG A 86 -2.00 2.38 5.16
CA ARG A 86 -3.01 1.53 4.53
C ARG A 86 -2.38 0.60 3.50
N ALA A 87 -1.63 1.13 2.54
CA ALA A 87 -1.01 0.35 1.47
C ALA A 87 -0.02 -0.70 2.01
N ARG A 88 0.78 -0.35 3.03
CA ARG A 88 1.70 -1.31 3.69
C ARG A 88 0.94 -2.44 4.37
N ARG A 89 -0.14 -2.12 5.09
CA ARG A 89 -0.94 -3.14 5.78
C ARG A 89 -1.66 -4.05 4.80
N GLN A 90 -2.33 -3.49 3.78
CA GLN A 90 -2.99 -4.26 2.73
C GLN A 90 -2.00 -5.18 2.02
N ARG A 91 -0.81 -4.68 1.72
CA ARG A 91 0.24 -5.48 1.08
C ARG A 91 0.66 -6.67 1.95
N ARG A 92 0.88 -6.48 3.26
CA ARG A 92 1.22 -7.59 4.18
C ARG A 92 0.11 -8.63 4.23
N ILE A 93 -1.15 -8.19 4.31
CA ILE A 93 -2.31 -9.10 4.29
C ILE A 93 -2.33 -9.89 2.98
N VAL A 94 -2.24 -9.25 1.82
CA VAL A 94 -2.26 -9.91 0.50
C VAL A 94 -1.06 -10.86 0.30
N GLU A 95 0.10 -10.53 0.86
CA GLU A 95 1.29 -11.38 0.77
C GLU A 95 1.17 -12.66 1.64
N SER A 96 0.47 -12.59 2.77
CA SER A 96 0.30 -13.73 3.70
C SER A 96 -1.02 -14.49 3.53
N PHE A 97 -1.98 -13.93 2.81
CA PHE A 97 -3.31 -14.53 2.67
C PHE A 97 -3.31 -15.88 1.93
N PRO A 98 -2.47 -16.13 0.91
CA PRO A 98 -2.37 -17.46 0.29
C PRO A 98 -1.99 -18.55 1.28
N ASP A 99 -1.09 -18.25 2.22
CA ASP A 99 -0.65 -19.21 3.23
C ASP A 99 -1.81 -19.57 4.18
N ALA A 100 -2.67 -18.60 4.52
CA ALA A 100 -3.90 -18.83 5.28
C ALA A 100 -4.91 -19.69 4.52
N LEU A 101 -5.06 -19.48 3.19
CA LEU A 101 -5.95 -20.29 2.35
C LEU A 101 -5.45 -21.73 2.20
N ASP A 102 -4.15 -21.93 2.13
CA ASP A 102 -3.57 -23.27 2.09
C ASP A 102 -3.89 -24.06 3.37
N LEU A 103 -3.70 -23.43 4.54
CA LEU A 103 -4.08 -24.03 5.82
C LEU A 103 -5.58 -24.30 5.89
N LEU A 104 -6.41 -23.36 5.40
CA LEU A 104 -7.85 -23.52 5.37
C LEU A 104 -8.26 -24.70 4.47
N THR A 105 -7.64 -24.83 3.31
CA THR A 105 -7.89 -25.91 2.37
C THR A 105 -7.58 -27.26 3.01
N VAL A 106 -6.41 -27.40 3.67
CA VAL A 106 -6.01 -28.61 4.36
C VAL A 106 -6.99 -28.95 5.50
N CYS A 107 -7.43 -27.96 6.28
CA CYS A 107 -8.39 -28.18 7.37
C CYS A 107 -9.75 -28.67 6.85
N VAL A 108 -10.24 -28.08 5.76
CA VAL A 108 -11.52 -28.46 5.14
C VAL A 108 -11.43 -29.84 4.47
N GLU A 109 -10.33 -30.16 3.80
CA GLU A 109 -10.07 -31.49 3.22
C GLU A 109 -9.92 -32.59 4.29
N ALA A 110 -9.40 -32.21 5.47
CA ALA A 110 -9.37 -33.10 6.63
C ALA A 110 -10.75 -33.34 7.29
N GLY A 111 -11.81 -32.69 6.75
CA GLY A 111 -13.18 -32.87 7.24
C GLY A 111 -13.61 -31.89 8.34
N LEU A 112 -12.81 -30.88 8.64
CA LEU A 112 -13.23 -29.82 9.55
C LEU A 112 -14.34 -28.97 8.92
N GLY A 113 -15.37 -28.67 9.69
CA GLY A 113 -16.37 -27.68 9.28
C GLY A 113 -15.74 -26.30 9.08
N MET A 114 -16.28 -25.48 8.17
CA MET A 114 -15.71 -24.18 7.79
C MET A 114 -15.39 -23.28 8.99
N ASP A 115 -16.30 -23.20 9.96
CA ASP A 115 -16.14 -22.31 11.12
C ASP A 115 -15.00 -22.80 12.05
N ALA A 116 -14.85 -24.11 12.21
CA ALA A 116 -13.76 -24.73 12.97
C ALA A 116 -12.41 -24.56 12.22
N ALA A 117 -12.43 -24.72 10.89
CA ALA A 117 -11.26 -24.51 10.05
C ALA A 117 -10.77 -23.06 10.12
N LEU A 118 -11.67 -22.09 9.99
CA LEU A 118 -11.34 -20.66 10.13
C LEU A 118 -10.76 -20.33 11.50
N MET A 119 -11.29 -20.93 12.56
CA MET A 119 -10.75 -20.77 13.93
C MET A 119 -9.34 -21.30 14.03
N ARG A 120 -9.10 -22.51 13.53
CA ARG A 120 -7.77 -23.14 13.52
C ARG A 120 -6.76 -22.30 12.74
N VAL A 121 -7.14 -21.82 11.56
CA VAL A 121 -6.29 -20.95 10.74
C VAL A 121 -6.00 -19.62 11.43
N ALA A 122 -6.99 -19.01 12.08
CA ALA A 122 -6.79 -17.75 12.81
C ALA A 122 -5.77 -17.90 13.94
N ASP A 123 -5.79 -19.02 14.65
CA ASP A 123 -4.84 -19.31 15.72
C ASP A 123 -3.43 -19.57 15.17
N GLU A 124 -3.30 -20.39 14.13
CA GLU A 124 -2.02 -20.74 13.51
C GLU A 124 -1.34 -19.53 12.87
N MET A 125 -2.13 -18.66 12.23
CA MET A 125 -1.63 -17.43 11.58
C MET A 125 -1.17 -16.35 12.57
N THR A 126 -1.41 -16.51 13.88
CA THR A 126 -1.03 -15.49 14.88
C THR A 126 0.47 -15.19 14.88
N LEU A 127 1.30 -16.20 14.67
CA LEU A 127 2.76 -16.05 14.61
C LEU A 127 3.24 -15.67 13.21
N ALA A 128 2.63 -16.22 12.16
CA ALA A 128 3.06 -16.02 10.78
C ALA A 128 2.62 -14.66 10.22
N SER A 129 1.38 -14.26 10.48
CA SER A 129 0.81 -12.99 10.01
C SER A 129 -0.24 -12.47 10.99
N PRO A 130 0.18 -11.67 11.99
CA PRO A 130 -0.75 -11.10 12.97
C PRO A 130 -1.87 -10.27 12.34
N GLU A 131 -1.63 -9.65 11.19
CA GLU A 131 -2.64 -8.86 10.50
C GLU A 131 -3.78 -9.72 9.98
N VAL A 132 -3.48 -10.86 9.36
CA VAL A 132 -4.50 -11.82 8.86
C VAL A 132 -5.20 -12.49 10.04
N ALA A 133 -4.45 -12.96 11.03
CA ALA A 133 -5.00 -13.59 12.22
C ALA A 133 -6.00 -12.68 12.95
N ASN A 134 -5.63 -11.43 13.19
CA ASN A 134 -6.49 -10.44 13.86
C ASN A 134 -7.79 -10.17 13.10
N GLU A 135 -7.75 -10.16 11.76
CA GLU A 135 -8.96 -9.95 10.95
C GLU A 135 -9.86 -11.19 10.96
N LEU A 136 -9.28 -12.39 10.89
CA LEU A 136 -10.03 -13.64 11.01
C LEU A 136 -10.67 -13.79 12.41
N GLN A 137 -9.91 -13.50 13.47
CA GLN A 137 -10.43 -13.53 14.84
C GLN A 137 -11.59 -12.54 15.03
N LEU A 138 -11.50 -11.35 14.44
CA LEU A 138 -12.57 -10.37 14.51
C LEU A 138 -13.83 -10.83 13.74
N MET A 139 -13.64 -11.44 12.57
CA MET A 139 -14.75 -12.05 11.81
C MET A 139 -15.42 -13.18 12.62
N LEU A 140 -14.64 -14.05 13.25
CA LEU A 140 -15.16 -15.10 14.13
C LEU A 140 -15.89 -14.54 15.36
N LEU A 141 -15.42 -13.42 15.90
CA LEU A 141 -16.10 -12.71 16.98
C LEU A 141 -17.45 -12.14 16.53
N GLU A 142 -17.54 -11.59 15.32
CA GLU A 142 -18.80 -11.14 14.72
C GLU A 142 -19.78 -12.31 14.57
N LEU A 143 -19.34 -13.47 14.08
CA LEU A 143 -20.17 -14.67 13.99
C LEU A 143 -20.71 -15.12 15.36
N ARG A 144 -19.84 -15.14 16.37
CA ARG A 144 -20.24 -15.48 17.76
C ARG A 144 -21.20 -14.45 18.37
N SER A 145 -21.17 -13.22 17.88
CA SER A 145 -22.06 -12.12 18.33
C SER A 145 -23.42 -12.12 17.61
N GLY A 146 -23.68 -13.13 16.74
CA GLY A 146 -24.97 -13.30 16.06
C GLY A 146 -25.06 -12.62 14.70
N PHE A 147 -23.97 -12.08 14.14
CA PHE A 147 -23.98 -11.61 12.76
C PHE A 147 -24.11 -12.79 11.80
N THR A 148 -24.85 -12.57 10.70
CA THR A 148 -24.91 -13.56 9.62
C THR A 148 -23.52 -13.78 9.02
N LYS A 149 -23.24 -14.99 8.54
CA LYS A 149 -21.95 -15.32 7.92
C LYS A 149 -21.65 -14.42 6.72
N GLU A 150 -22.66 -14.16 5.90
CA GLU A 150 -22.55 -13.21 4.78
C GLU A 150 -22.09 -11.82 5.26
N LYS A 151 -22.70 -11.28 6.33
CA LYS A 151 -22.34 -9.96 6.88
C LYS A 151 -20.93 -9.97 7.48
N ALA A 152 -20.55 -11.01 8.21
CA ALA A 152 -19.22 -11.14 8.80
C ALA A 152 -18.12 -11.25 7.73
N LEU A 153 -18.34 -12.03 6.67
CA LEU A 153 -17.42 -12.13 5.52
C LEU A 153 -17.30 -10.81 4.76
N ARG A 154 -18.43 -10.12 4.53
CA ARG A 154 -18.42 -8.81 3.89
C ARG A 154 -17.67 -7.77 4.74
N ASN A 155 -17.90 -7.75 6.05
CA ASN A 155 -17.16 -6.89 6.97
C ASN A 155 -15.66 -7.19 6.95
N PHE A 156 -15.28 -8.47 6.90
CA PHE A 156 -13.88 -8.90 6.76
C PHE A 156 -13.24 -8.33 5.48
N ALA A 157 -13.93 -8.43 4.34
CA ALA A 157 -13.48 -7.87 3.06
C ALA A 157 -13.35 -6.35 3.12
N LEU A 158 -14.34 -5.64 3.65
CA LEU A 158 -14.34 -4.18 3.78
C LEU A 158 -13.22 -3.68 4.71
N ARG A 159 -12.97 -4.37 5.83
CA ARG A 159 -11.91 -3.99 6.79
C ARG A 159 -10.51 -4.18 6.24
N THR A 160 -10.30 -5.19 5.43
CA THR A 160 -9.00 -5.43 4.77
C THR A 160 -8.83 -4.52 3.56
N GLY A 161 -9.90 -4.29 2.82
CA GLY A 161 -9.91 -3.52 1.58
C GLY A 161 -9.03 -4.13 0.49
N ALA A 162 -8.77 -5.44 0.55
CA ALA A 162 -7.98 -6.18 -0.42
C ALA A 162 -8.90 -6.96 -1.36
N GLU A 163 -8.70 -6.80 -2.67
CA GLU A 163 -9.50 -7.42 -3.73
C GLU A 163 -9.51 -8.95 -3.63
N ASP A 164 -8.37 -9.55 -3.32
CA ASP A 164 -8.24 -11.00 -3.19
C ASP A 164 -9.13 -11.54 -2.05
N ILE A 165 -9.30 -10.76 -0.95
CA ILE A 165 -10.14 -11.13 0.18
C ILE A 165 -11.63 -10.90 -0.12
N ASP A 166 -11.96 -9.86 -0.87
CA ASP A 166 -13.33 -9.62 -1.33
C ASP A 166 -13.81 -10.75 -2.24
N THR A 167 -12.94 -11.21 -3.16
CA THR A 167 -13.18 -12.38 -3.99
C THR A 167 -13.40 -13.64 -3.16
N PHE A 168 -12.56 -13.87 -2.14
CA PHE A 168 -12.70 -15.00 -1.21
C PHE A 168 -14.02 -14.95 -0.43
N ALA A 169 -14.37 -13.78 0.13
CA ALA A 169 -15.62 -13.61 0.87
C ALA A 169 -16.84 -13.88 -0.03
N SER A 170 -16.83 -13.33 -1.24
CA SER A 170 -17.89 -13.54 -2.22
C SER A 170 -18.01 -15.01 -2.64
N MET A 171 -16.89 -15.68 -2.87
CA MET A 171 -16.84 -17.10 -3.22
C MET A 171 -17.42 -17.95 -2.07
N LEU A 172 -17.05 -17.69 -0.82
CA LEU A 172 -17.60 -18.43 0.32
C LEU A 172 -19.10 -18.24 0.49
N VAL A 173 -19.59 -17.01 0.33
CA VAL A 173 -21.02 -16.71 0.38
C VAL A 173 -21.78 -17.48 -0.72
N GLN A 174 -21.22 -17.52 -1.92
CA GLN A 174 -21.83 -18.27 -3.03
C GLN A 174 -21.80 -19.79 -2.79
N ALA A 175 -20.67 -20.31 -2.32
CA ALA A 175 -20.54 -21.74 -2.03
C ALA A 175 -21.52 -22.21 -0.95
N GLU A 176 -21.76 -21.38 0.07
CA GLU A 176 -22.74 -21.65 1.12
C GLU A 176 -24.18 -21.64 0.58
N ARG A 177 -24.51 -20.70 -0.30
CA ARG A 177 -25.86 -20.60 -0.90
C ARG A 177 -26.18 -21.75 -1.87
N PHE A 178 -25.21 -22.19 -2.65
CA PHE A 178 -25.43 -23.18 -3.71
C PHE A 178 -24.98 -24.59 -3.33
N GLY A 179 -24.43 -24.80 -2.13
CA GLY A 179 -23.96 -26.11 -1.67
C GLY A 179 -22.80 -26.69 -2.50
N THR A 180 -22.03 -25.83 -3.19
CA THR A 180 -20.89 -26.27 -3.99
C THR A 180 -19.74 -26.71 -3.09
N SER A 181 -18.87 -27.61 -3.61
CA SER A 181 -17.70 -28.06 -2.87
C SER A 181 -16.76 -26.89 -2.51
N ILE A 182 -16.83 -26.47 -1.26
CA ILE A 182 -16.00 -25.37 -0.72
C ILE A 182 -14.50 -25.71 -0.85
N GLY A 183 -14.13 -26.98 -0.58
CA GLY A 183 -12.75 -27.44 -0.70
C GLY A 183 -12.17 -27.27 -2.11
N ALA A 184 -12.94 -27.65 -3.14
CA ALA A 184 -12.52 -27.46 -4.53
C ALA A 184 -12.34 -25.98 -4.88
N SER A 185 -13.28 -25.13 -4.45
CA SER A 185 -13.22 -23.69 -4.69
C SER A 185 -12.03 -23.04 -3.98
N LEU A 186 -11.73 -23.43 -2.74
CA LEU A 186 -10.56 -22.98 -1.99
C LEU A 186 -9.25 -23.37 -2.68
N ARG A 187 -9.14 -24.60 -3.17
CA ARG A 187 -7.94 -25.07 -3.89
C ARG A 187 -7.69 -24.23 -5.14
N VAL A 188 -8.69 -24.02 -5.97
CA VAL A 188 -8.57 -23.19 -7.19
C VAL A 188 -8.15 -21.76 -6.83
N MET A 189 -8.72 -21.21 -5.76
CA MET A 189 -8.36 -19.85 -5.31
C MET A 189 -6.94 -19.79 -4.78
N SER A 190 -6.50 -20.74 -3.95
CA SER A 190 -5.14 -20.83 -3.45
C SER A 190 -4.13 -20.88 -4.61
N ASP A 191 -4.34 -21.76 -5.59
CA ASP A 191 -3.47 -21.89 -6.77
C ASP A 191 -3.43 -20.58 -7.59
N THR A 192 -4.59 -19.91 -7.73
CA THR A 192 -4.67 -18.62 -8.42
C THR A 192 -3.85 -17.53 -7.70
N LEU A 193 -3.95 -17.45 -6.38
CA LEU A 193 -3.19 -16.45 -5.60
C LEU A 193 -1.69 -16.74 -5.56
N ARG A 194 -1.29 -18.01 -5.50
CA ARG A 194 0.11 -18.43 -5.64
C ARG A 194 0.68 -18.02 -7.00
N THR A 195 -0.07 -18.27 -8.06
CA THR A 195 0.32 -17.87 -9.43
C THR A 195 0.43 -16.37 -9.56
N ARG A 196 -0.53 -15.60 -9.03
CA ARG A 196 -0.46 -14.12 -9.00
C ARG A 196 0.74 -13.63 -8.19
N ARG A 197 1.07 -14.26 -7.06
CA ARG A 197 2.26 -13.93 -6.24
C ARG A 197 3.55 -14.13 -7.05
N ARG A 198 3.67 -15.24 -7.76
CA ARG A 198 4.80 -15.54 -8.64
C ARG A 198 4.93 -14.54 -9.79
N MET A 199 3.84 -14.26 -10.51
CA MET A 199 3.84 -13.26 -11.59
C MET A 199 4.24 -11.87 -11.11
N ARG A 200 3.75 -11.43 -9.92
CA ARG A 200 4.18 -10.16 -9.32
C ARG A 200 5.67 -10.11 -8.98
N ALA A 201 6.27 -11.24 -8.60
CA ALA A 201 7.71 -11.33 -8.37
C ALA A 201 8.51 -11.26 -9.68
N GLU A 202 8.07 -11.96 -10.72
CA GLU A 202 8.65 -11.93 -12.06
C GLU A 202 8.56 -10.52 -12.69
N GLU A 203 7.44 -9.83 -12.55
CA GLU A 203 7.29 -8.43 -12.98
C GLU A 203 8.28 -7.49 -12.28
N ARG A 204 8.48 -7.68 -10.97
CA ARG A 204 9.44 -6.85 -10.22
C ARG A 204 10.86 -7.10 -10.70
N ALA A 205 11.23 -8.36 -10.96
CA ALA A 205 12.53 -8.74 -11.51
C ALA A 205 12.75 -8.13 -12.90
N ALA A 206 11.75 -8.21 -13.79
CA ALA A 206 11.82 -7.62 -15.13
C ALA A 206 11.98 -6.08 -15.07
N LYS A 207 11.27 -5.40 -14.15
CA LYS A 207 11.40 -3.95 -13.94
C LYS A 207 12.78 -3.54 -13.44
N ILE A 208 13.50 -4.41 -12.70
CA ILE A 208 14.87 -4.14 -12.25
C ILE A 208 15.81 -4.13 -13.46
N ALA A 209 15.68 -5.10 -14.37
CA ALA A 209 16.49 -5.16 -15.59
C ALA A 209 16.34 -3.88 -16.44
N LEU A 210 15.08 -3.40 -16.62
CA LEU A 210 14.82 -2.14 -17.32
C LEU A 210 15.43 -0.92 -16.62
N LYS A 211 15.44 -0.89 -15.27
CA LYS A 211 16.05 0.21 -14.52
C LYS A 211 17.57 0.24 -14.66
N LEU A 212 18.22 -0.89 -14.88
CA LEU A 212 19.66 -0.94 -15.12
C LEU A 212 20.05 -0.43 -16.53
N LEU A 213 19.10 -0.43 -17.47
CA LEU A 213 19.31 0.11 -18.81
C LEU A 213 19.49 1.65 -18.79
N PHE A 214 18.84 2.34 -17.86
CA PHE A 214 18.90 3.80 -17.74
C PHE A 214 20.34 4.32 -17.48
N PRO A 215 21.08 3.86 -16.45
CA PRO A 215 22.47 4.25 -16.25
C PRO A 215 23.37 3.84 -17.41
N LEU A 216 23.10 2.70 -18.05
CA LEU A 216 23.88 2.23 -19.20
C LEU A 216 23.77 3.19 -20.37
N ILE A 217 22.55 3.65 -20.72
CA ILE A 217 22.33 4.59 -21.82
C ILE A 217 22.86 5.99 -21.46
N PHE A 218 22.60 6.48 -20.26
CA PHE A 218 22.92 7.87 -19.91
C PHE A 218 24.36 8.09 -19.45
N CYS A 219 25.05 7.07 -18.94
CA CYS A 219 26.43 7.20 -18.46
C CYS A 219 27.42 6.53 -19.39
N ILE A 220 27.17 5.28 -19.78
CA ILE A 220 28.17 4.48 -20.52
C ILE A 220 28.19 4.89 -21.99
N PHE A 221 27.04 5.14 -22.61
CA PHE A 221 26.96 5.52 -24.01
C PHE A 221 27.66 6.88 -24.31
N PRO A 222 27.41 7.97 -23.55
CA PRO A 222 28.15 9.21 -23.74
C PRO A 222 29.64 9.10 -23.47
N ALA A 223 30.03 8.30 -22.46
CA ALA A 223 31.45 8.06 -22.17
C ALA A 223 32.17 7.36 -23.33
N LEU A 224 31.57 6.30 -23.89
CA LEU A 224 32.09 5.62 -25.08
C LEU A 224 32.14 6.55 -26.29
N MET A 225 31.12 7.37 -26.52
CA MET A 225 31.07 8.36 -27.59
C MET A 225 32.20 9.38 -27.45
N THR A 226 32.47 9.87 -26.24
CA THR A 226 33.57 10.81 -25.98
C THR A 226 34.92 10.20 -26.24
N VAL A 227 35.13 8.93 -25.87
CA VAL A 227 36.40 8.21 -26.12
C VAL A 227 36.62 7.91 -27.61
N LEU A 228 35.56 7.56 -28.34
CA LEU A 228 35.65 7.24 -29.77
C LEU A 228 35.74 8.50 -30.63
N ILE A 229 34.96 9.52 -30.35
CA ILE A 229 34.90 10.74 -31.17
C ILE A 229 35.97 11.74 -30.76
N GLY A 230 36.43 11.72 -29.51
CA GLY A 230 37.45 12.63 -28.98
C GLY A 230 38.73 12.69 -29.81
N PRO A 231 39.39 11.58 -30.15
CA PRO A 231 40.56 11.60 -30.99
C PRO A 231 40.31 12.15 -32.41
N ALA A 232 39.16 11.81 -32.98
CA ALA A 232 38.78 12.31 -34.31
C ALA A 232 38.56 13.86 -34.30
N PHE A 233 37.91 14.36 -33.26
CA PHE A 233 37.70 15.82 -33.08
C PHE A 233 39.01 16.58 -32.89
N ILE A 234 39.96 16.03 -32.12
CA ILE A 234 41.30 16.62 -31.91
C ILE A 234 42.09 16.60 -33.20
N HIS A 235 41.98 15.56 -33.99
CA HIS A 235 42.69 15.46 -35.29
C HIS A 235 42.15 16.47 -36.30
N ILE A 236 40.84 16.63 -36.39
CA ILE A 236 40.19 17.65 -37.26
C ILE A 236 40.61 19.04 -36.83
N TYR A 237 40.55 19.36 -35.54
CA TYR A 237 40.90 20.66 -35.02
C TYR A 237 42.38 21.03 -35.19
N ARG A 238 43.30 20.09 -35.03
CA ARG A 238 44.76 20.34 -35.16
C ARG A 238 45.31 20.30 -36.57
N VAL A 239 44.70 19.51 -37.45
CA VAL A 239 45.27 19.25 -38.78
C VAL A 239 44.48 19.97 -39.89
N LEU A 240 43.19 19.93 -39.87
CA LEU A 240 42.35 20.50 -40.96
C LEU A 240 42.12 22.00 -40.86
N LEU A 241 41.88 22.55 -39.68
CA LEU A 241 41.63 23.99 -39.52
C LEU A 241 42.82 24.88 -39.90
N PRO A 242 44.09 24.58 -39.55
CA PRO A 242 45.20 25.43 -39.97
C PRO A 242 45.51 25.32 -41.46
N THR A 243 45.17 24.21 -42.14
CA THR A 243 45.40 24.04 -43.60
C THR A 243 44.31 24.76 -44.48
N MET A 244 43.17 25.12 -43.91
CA MET A 244 42.13 25.88 -44.63
C MET A 244 42.21 27.41 -44.42
N GLY A 245 43.09 27.87 -43.54
CA GLY A 245 43.30 29.29 -43.23
C GLY A 245 44.58 29.92 -43.80
N SER A 246 45.32 29.22 -44.64
CA SER A 246 46.45 29.73 -45.41
C SER A 246 46.09 29.72 -46.96
#